data_0e328bdac178e9e0f768317d74a2fbbd
#
_entry.id   0e328bdac178e9e0f768317d74a2fbbd
#
_cell.length_a   1.000
_cell.length_b   1.000
_cell.length_c   1.000
_cell.angle_alpha   90.00
_cell.angle_beta   90.00
_cell.angle_gamma   90.00
#
_symmetry.space_group_name_H-M   'P 1'
#
loop_
_entity.id
_entity.type
_entity.pdbx_description
1 polymer ?
#
loop_
_entity_poly.entity_id
_entity_poly.type
_entity_poly.pdbx_seq_one_letter_code
_entity_poly.pdbx_strand_id
1 'polypeptide(L)'
;MGYSLYHRMEIMPEYQVGLIFLTKEDYAKFGISRGDTEGIVNYMLQLKEVQIAALITDQNGIIKFSFRSKGDISVQTLAREHFNGGGHKNASGGYQHTSLKEAIEKFKSVIPKFAQSHYPIQSLN
;
A
#
# COMPACT_ATOMS: atom_id res chain seq x y z
N MET A 1 -13.89 5.91 -13.20
CA MET A 1 -13.67 5.77 -11.76
C MET A 1 -14.21 7.00 -11.05
N GLY A 2 -14.84 6.80 -9.95
CA GLY A 2 -15.50 7.88 -9.27
C GLY A 2 -14.63 8.63 -8.27
N TYR A 3 -15.03 9.85 -8.04
CA TYR A 3 -14.47 10.69 -7.01
C TYR A 3 -14.45 9.99 -5.64
N SER A 4 -15.48 9.17 -5.35
CA SER A 4 -15.56 8.47 -4.07
C SER A 4 -14.42 7.50 -3.79
N LEU A 5 -13.70 7.04 -4.81
CA LEU A 5 -12.57 6.14 -4.60
C LEU A 5 -11.43 6.85 -3.88
N TYR A 6 -11.24 8.13 -4.16
CA TYR A 6 -10.20 8.92 -3.48
C TYR A 6 -10.51 9.12 -2.00
N HIS A 7 -11.75 9.00 -1.60
CA HIS A 7 -12.13 9.10 -0.20
C HIS A 7 -11.70 7.88 0.61
N ARG A 8 -11.32 6.80 -0.07
CA ARG A 8 -10.83 5.59 0.59
C ARG A 8 -9.36 5.66 0.97
N MET A 9 -8.67 6.71 0.51
CA MET A 9 -7.25 6.87 0.85
C MET A 9 -7.10 7.26 2.32
N GLU A 10 -6.14 6.63 2.96
CA GLU A 10 -5.78 6.93 4.34
C GLU A 10 -4.30 7.31 4.37
N ILE A 11 -3.97 8.40 5.04
CA ILE A 11 -2.58 8.81 5.20
C ILE A 11 -2.17 8.54 6.64
N MET A 12 -1.02 7.89 6.82
CA MET A 12 -0.40 7.68 8.12
C MET A 12 0.78 8.65 8.21
N PRO A 13 0.55 9.89 8.66
CA PRO A 13 1.58 10.93 8.54
C PRO A 13 2.82 10.66 9.36
N GLU A 14 2.69 9.95 10.48
CA GLU A 14 3.82 9.61 11.35
C GLU A 14 4.85 8.75 10.64
N TYR A 15 4.39 7.94 9.67
CA TYR A 15 5.26 7.02 8.93
C TYR A 15 5.38 7.38 7.46
N GLN A 16 4.73 8.45 7.04
CA GLN A 16 4.75 8.93 5.67
C GLN A 16 4.25 7.87 4.67
N VAL A 17 3.15 7.21 5.04
CA VAL A 17 2.55 6.14 4.24
C VAL A 17 1.16 6.55 3.79
N GLY A 18 0.86 6.30 2.52
CA GLY A 18 -0.49 6.39 1.98
C GLY A 18 -1.02 4.97 1.75
N LEU A 19 -2.26 4.75 2.13
CA LEU A 19 -2.90 3.42 2.06
C LEU A 19 -4.28 3.54 1.45
N ILE A 20 -4.61 2.61 0.56
CA ILE A 20 -5.98 2.41 0.13
C ILE A 20 -6.27 0.91 0.14
N PHE A 21 -7.47 0.53 0.59
CA PHE A 21 -7.88 -0.85 0.53
C PHE A 21 -9.24 -0.95 -0.16
N LEU A 22 -9.39 -1.99 -0.95
CA LEU A 22 -10.57 -2.20 -1.78
C LEU A 22 -11.09 -3.61 -1.60
N THR A 23 -12.41 -3.73 -1.47
CA THR A 23 -13.08 -5.02 -1.40
C THR A 23 -13.47 -5.47 -2.80
N LYS A 24 -13.85 -6.74 -2.90
CA LYS A 24 -14.41 -7.28 -4.13
C LYS A 24 -15.66 -6.49 -4.56
N GLU A 25 -16.47 -6.12 -3.59
CA GLU A 25 -17.68 -5.33 -3.83
C GLU A 25 -17.36 -3.95 -4.38
N ASP A 26 -16.26 -3.36 -3.93
CA ASP A 26 -15.82 -2.06 -4.45
C ASP A 26 -15.52 -2.12 -5.94
N TYR A 27 -14.86 -3.18 -6.39
CA TYR A 27 -14.57 -3.34 -7.82
C TYR A 27 -15.85 -3.39 -8.64
N ALA A 28 -16.84 -4.13 -8.17
CA ALA A 28 -18.13 -4.21 -8.87
C ALA A 28 -18.88 -2.88 -8.81
N LYS A 29 -18.93 -2.25 -7.64
CA LYS A 29 -19.71 -1.03 -7.42
C LYS A 29 -19.16 0.15 -8.21
N PHE A 30 -17.84 0.31 -8.25
CA PHE A 30 -17.22 1.48 -8.87
C PHE A 30 -16.71 1.23 -10.28
N GLY A 31 -16.82 0.00 -10.79
CA GLY A 31 -16.31 -0.34 -12.11
C GLY A 31 -14.81 -0.12 -12.21
N ILE A 32 -14.08 -0.53 -11.19
CA ILE A 32 -12.64 -0.27 -11.09
C ILE A 32 -11.88 -1.14 -12.08
N SER A 33 -11.01 -0.51 -12.86
CA SER A 33 -10.08 -1.19 -13.73
C SER A 33 -8.67 -1.16 -13.12
N ARG A 34 -7.77 -1.93 -13.72
CA ARG A 34 -6.36 -1.95 -13.30
C ARG A 34 -5.71 -0.58 -13.43
N GLY A 35 -6.04 0.16 -14.50
CA GLY A 35 -5.51 1.50 -14.67
C GLY A 35 -5.93 2.46 -13.56
N ASP A 36 -7.16 2.27 -13.07
CA ASP A 36 -7.67 3.09 -11.96
C ASP A 36 -6.86 2.88 -10.69
N THR A 37 -6.55 1.61 -10.37
CA THR A 37 -5.79 1.31 -9.16
C THR A 37 -4.35 1.79 -9.25
N GLU A 38 -3.73 1.67 -10.41
CA GLU A 38 -2.40 2.21 -10.62
C GLU A 38 -2.39 3.73 -10.51
N GLY A 39 -3.41 4.38 -11.05
CA GLY A 39 -3.55 5.82 -11.00
C GLY A 39 -3.64 6.33 -9.58
N ILE A 40 -4.44 5.66 -8.73
CA ILE A 40 -4.60 6.14 -7.36
C ILE A 40 -3.35 5.90 -6.51
N VAL A 41 -2.65 4.79 -6.74
CA VAL A 41 -1.38 4.53 -6.04
C VAL A 41 -0.35 5.59 -6.42
N ASN A 42 -0.23 5.89 -7.70
CA ASN A 42 0.69 6.92 -8.18
C ASN A 42 0.30 8.30 -7.65
N TYR A 43 -0.99 8.59 -7.57
CA TYR A 43 -1.47 9.84 -6.99
C TYR A 43 -1.00 9.99 -5.55
N MET A 44 -1.19 8.95 -4.74
CA MET A 44 -0.75 8.98 -3.34
C MET A 44 0.75 9.22 -3.23
N LEU A 45 1.52 8.57 -4.11
CA LEU A 45 2.98 8.69 -4.07
C LEU A 45 3.45 10.10 -4.44
N GLN A 46 2.65 10.86 -5.19
CA GLN A 46 2.98 12.23 -5.52
C GLN A 46 2.77 13.20 -4.36
N LEU A 47 2.01 12.79 -3.34
CA LEU A 47 1.79 13.63 -2.18
C LEU A 47 3.11 13.81 -1.43
N LYS A 48 3.38 15.05 -1.04
CA LYS A 48 4.64 15.42 -0.42
C LYS A 48 4.94 14.64 0.85
N GLU A 49 3.90 14.37 1.63
CA GLU A 49 4.01 13.66 2.91
C GLU A 49 4.05 12.14 2.77
N VAL A 50 4.03 11.59 1.54
CA VAL A 50 4.00 10.14 1.33
C VAL A 50 5.32 9.64 0.76
N GLN A 51 5.93 8.69 1.44
CA GLN A 51 7.14 8.00 0.99
C GLN A 51 6.85 6.59 0.49
N ILE A 52 5.82 5.95 1.04
CA ILE A 52 5.35 4.64 0.62
C ILE A 52 3.86 4.71 0.35
N ALA A 53 3.43 4.19 -0.81
CA ALA A 53 2.02 4.04 -1.13
C ALA A 53 1.68 2.56 -1.22
N ALA A 54 0.58 2.16 -0.59
CA ALA A 54 0.15 0.77 -0.55
C ALA A 54 -1.30 0.62 -1.00
N LEU A 55 -1.54 -0.39 -1.81
CA LEU A 55 -2.88 -0.82 -2.21
C LEU A 55 -3.09 -2.24 -1.70
N ILE A 56 -4.17 -2.46 -0.98
CA ILE A 56 -4.54 -3.78 -0.45
C ILE A 56 -5.90 -4.15 -1.02
N THR A 57 -5.97 -5.27 -1.73
CA THR A 57 -7.21 -5.68 -2.38
C THR A 57 -7.61 -7.10 -1.98
N ASP A 58 -8.90 -7.30 -1.75
CA ASP A 58 -9.47 -8.62 -1.46
C ASP A 58 -9.93 -9.26 -2.77
N GLN A 59 -9.33 -10.39 -3.11
CA GLN A 59 -9.67 -11.13 -4.32
C GLN A 59 -10.07 -12.55 -3.94
N ASN A 60 -11.28 -12.70 -3.39
CA ASN A 60 -11.85 -14.01 -3.02
C ASN A 60 -11.01 -14.79 -2.02
N GLY A 61 -10.66 -14.16 -0.91
CA GLY A 61 -9.90 -14.82 0.15
C GLY A 61 -8.40 -14.77 -0.03
N ILE A 62 -7.95 -14.23 -1.15
CA ILE A 62 -6.53 -13.94 -1.36
C ILE A 62 -6.40 -12.43 -1.33
N ILE A 63 -5.59 -11.95 -0.40
CA ILE A 63 -5.34 -10.53 -0.29
C ILE A 63 -4.07 -10.20 -1.06
N LYS A 64 -4.18 -9.27 -1.99
CA LYS A 64 -3.02 -8.78 -2.74
C LYS A 64 -2.58 -7.44 -2.24
N PHE A 65 -1.26 -7.28 -2.18
CA PHE A 65 -0.61 -6.03 -1.80
C PHE A 65 0.17 -5.48 -2.98
N SER A 66 0.05 -4.18 -3.21
CA SER A 66 0.90 -3.47 -4.17
C SER A 66 1.56 -2.32 -3.44
N PHE A 67 2.87 -2.23 -3.56
CA PHE A 67 3.65 -1.22 -2.85
C PHE A 67 4.46 -0.38 -3.82
N ARG A 68 4.54 0.92 -3.55
CA ARG A 68 5.42 1.84 -4.28
C ARG A 68 6.14 2.70 -3.27
N SER A 69 7.35 3.12 -3.61
CA SER A 69 8.14 3.96 -2.70
C SER A 69 8.99 4.96 -3.47
N LYS A 70 9.47 5.96 -2.74
CA LYS A 70 10.35 7.00 -3.27
C LYS A 70 11.79 6.73 -2.85
N GLY A 71 12.73 7.18 -3.68
CA GLY A 71 14.15 7.22 -3.32
C GLY A 71 14.72 5.89 -2.92
N ASP A 72 15.38 5.86 -1.79
CA ASP A 72 16.12 4.69 -1.32
C ASP A 72 15.32 3.74 -0.45
N ILE A 73 14.06 4.03 -0.22
CA ILE A 73 13.20 3.15 0.58
C ILE A 73 12.81 1.94 -0.28
N SER A 74 13.18 0.74 0.16
CA SER A 74 12.94 -0.48 -0.61
C SER A 74 11.66 -1.18 -0.17
N VAL A 75 10.61 -1.05 -0.98
CA VAL A 75 9.39 -1.85 -0.76
C VAL A 75 9.58 -3.29 -1.19
N GLN A 76 10.63 -3.60 -1.94
CA GLN A 76 11.01 -4.98 -2.22
C GLN A 76 11.32 -5.72 -0.92
N THR A 77 12.08 -5.09 -0.03
CA THR A 77 12.39 -5.66 1.29
C THR A 77 11.11 -5.86 2.10
N LEU A 78 10.23 -4.85 2.10
CA LEU A 78 8.95 -4.95 2.80
C LEU A 78 8.13 -6.16 2.32
N ALA A 79 8.02 -6.32 1.01
CA ALA A 79 7.24 -7.41 0.43
C ALA A 79 7.85 -8.77 0.74
N ARG A 80 9.17 -8.89 0.64
CA ARG A 80 9.86 -10.18 0.86
C ARG A 80 9.83 -10.60 2.31
N GLU A 81 10.03 -9.68 3.23
CA GLU A 81 10.12 -10.02 4.64
C GLU A 81 8.78 -10.24 5.32
N HIS A 82 7.72 -9.57 4.83
CA HIS A 82 6.46 -9.55 5.57
C HIS A 82 5.23 -9.98 4.78
N PHE A 83 5.28 -10.00 3.45
CA PHE A 83 4.08 -10.17 2.63
C PHE A 83 4.21 -11.22 1.54
N ASN A 84 5.12 -12.17 1.70
CA ASN A 84 5.28 -13.31 0.78
C ASN A 84 5.46 -12.88 -0.68
N GLY A 85 6.21 -11.82 -0.90
CA GLY A 85 6.30 -11.27 -2.23
C GLY A 85 7.68 -10.84 -2.63
N GLY A 86 7.73 -9.88 -3.53
CA GLY A 86 8.96 -9.35 -4.08
C GLY A 86 8.66 -8.36 -5.18
N GLY A 87 9.65 -8.09 -6.01
CA GLY A 87 9.53 -7.16 -7.12
C GLY A 87 10.79 -6.33 -7.25
N HIS A 88 10.61 -5.03 -7.36
CA HIS A 88 11.71 -4.08 -7.51
C HIS A 88 11.77 -3.17 -6.29
N LYS A 89 12.88 -2.46 -6.15
CA LYS A 89 13.12 -1.57 -5.02
C LYS A 89 11.94 -0.63 -4.75
N ASN A 90 11.46 0.04 -5.78
CA ASN A 90 10.41 1.06 -5.64
C ASN A 90 9.02 0.58 -6.08
N ALA A 91 8.89 -0.67 -6.49
CA ALA A 91 7.62 -1.24 -6.94
C ALA A 91 7.61 -2.74 -6.67
N SER A 92 6.80 -3.15 -5.72
CA SER A 92 6.76 -4.56 -5.32
C SER A 92 5.33 -4.96 -4.98
N GLY A 93 5.15 -6.22 -4.66
CA GLY A 93 3.84 -6.71 -4.26
C GLY A 93 3.96 -8.01 -3.48
N GLY A 94 2.86 -8.40 -2.89
CA GLY A 94 2.80 -9.63 -2.13
C GLY A 94 1.38 -10.15 -2.04
N TYR A 95 1.19 -11.18 -1.25
CA TYR A 95 -0.14 -11.75 -1.06
C TYR A 95 -0.24 -12.49 0.27
N GLN A 96 -1.47 -12.68 0.71
CA GLN A 96 -1.77 -13.51 1.91
C GLN A 96 -3.14 -14.14 1.78
N HIS A 97 -3.27 -15.35 2.32
CA HIS A 97 -4.54 -16.05 2.42
C HIS A 97 -5.16 -15.71 3.77
N THR A 98 -5.87 -14.60 3.82
CA THR A 98 -6.44 -14.09 5.07
C THR A 98 -7.62 -13.17 4.74
N SER A 99 -8.23 -12.58 5.76
CA SER A 99 -9.26 -11.57 5.54
C SER A 99 -8.65 -10.21 5.26
N LEU A 100 -9.41 -9.34 4.61
CA LEU A 100 -8.97 -7.97 4.37
C LEU A 100 -8.67 -7.25 5.68
N LYS A 101 -9.51 -7.46 6.69
CA LYS A 101 -9.32 -6.85 8.01
C LYS A 101 -7.97 -7.24 8.60
N GLU A 102 -7.66 -8.54 8.58
CA GLU A 102 -6.39 -9.04 9.13
C GLU A 102 -5.20 -8.53 8.33
N ALA A 103 -5.34 -8.43 7.01
CA ALA A 103 -4.27 -7.91 6.16
C ALA A 103 -3.98 -6.44 6.46
N ILE A 104 -5.02 -5.63 6.64
CA ILE A 104 -4.88 -4.22 6.99
C ILE A 104 -4.20 -4.08 8.35
N GLU A 105 -4.65 -4.87 9.33
CA GLU A 105 -4.07 -4.85 10.67
C GLU A 105 -2.59 -5.22 10.64
N LYS A 106 -2.24 -6.23 9.86
CA LYS A 106 -0.85 -6.63 9.70
C LYS A 106 -0.02 -5.52 9.08
N PHE A 107 -0.51 -4.91 8.01
CA PHE A 107 0.20 -3.82 7.35
C PHE A 107 0.47 -2.69 8.35
N LYS A 108 -0.55 -2.29 9.10
CA LYS A 108 -0.42 -1.21 10.08
C LYS A 108 0.52 -1.57 11.22
N SER A 109 0.66 -2.84 11.55
CA SER A 109 1.58 -3.27 12.60
C SER A 109 3.03 -3.36 12.12
N VAL A 110 3.22 -3.68 10.84
CA VAL A 110 4.56 -3.82 10.24
C VAL A 110 5.19 -2.45 9.94
N ILE A 111 4.37 -1.50 9.51
CA ILE A 111 4.86 -0.20 9.04
C ILE A 111 5.71 0.56 10.06
N PRO A 112 5.33 0.67 11.35
CA PRO A 112 6.18 1.39 12.30
C PRO A 112 7.58 0.81 12.41
N LYS A 113 7.69 -0.51 12.46
CA LYS A 113 8.98 -1.19 12.55
C LYS A 113 9.79 -1.02 11.28
N PHE A 114 9.13 -1.14 10.14
CA PHE A 114 9.78 -0.99 8.85
C PHE A 114 10.32 0.42 8.67
N ALA A 115 9.51 1.42 8.99
CA ALA A 115 9.91 2.82 8.87
C ALA A 115 11.12 3.13 9.75
N GLN A 116 11.09 2.61 10.98
CA GLN A 116 12.19 2.83 11.93
C GLN A 116 13.51 2.27 11.42
N SER A 117 13.46 1.13 10.73
CA SER A 117 14.66 0.42 10.28
C SER A 117 15.15 0.86 8.90
N HIS A 118 14.25 1.37 8.04
CA HIS A 118 14.55 1.55 6.63
C HIS A 118 14.41 2.99 6.12
N TYR A 119 13.81 3.88 6.90
CA TYR A 119 13.70 5.27 6.48
C TYR A 119 14.98 6.01 6.83
N PRO A 120 15.38 6.98 5.99
CA PRO A 120 16.45 7.90 6.38
C PRO A 120 16.04 8.66 7.63
N ILE A 121 17.00 8.94 8.50
CA ILE A 121 16.73 9.63 9.77
C ILE A 121 15.99 10.95 9.54
N GLN A 122 16.36 11.69 8.51
CA GLN A 122 15.75 12.96 8.18
C GLN A 122 14.26 12.85 7.85
N SER A 123 13.82 11.70 7.38
CA SER A 123 12.42 11.50 7.00
C SER A 123 11.49 11.36 8.20
N LEU A 124 12.04 11.06 9.38
CA LEU A 124 11.24 10.81 10.58
C LEU A 124 11.24 12.00 11.55
N ASN A 125 11.96 13.04 11.23
CA ASN A 125 12.06 14.24 12.09
C ASN A 125 11.04 15.33 11.73
#